data_588a45bed41d497e843d24cc6eb48134
#
_entry.id   588a45bed41d497e843d24cc6eb48134
#
_cell.length_a   1.000
_cell.length_b   1.000
_cell.length_c   1.000
_cell.angle_alpha   90.00
_cell.angle_beta   90.00
_cell.angle_gamma   90.00
#
_symmetry.space_group_name_H-M   'P 1'
#
loop_
_entity.id
_entity.type
_entity.pdbx_description
1 polymer ?
#
loop_
_entity_poly.entity_id
_entity_poly.type
_entity_poly.pdbx_seq_one_letter_code
_entity_poly.pdbx_strand_id
1 'polypeptide(L)'
;MDAAVQPAKETQPVQAEQPGKDPTEQFGWLPCQLTLEVAVSRFTVGDLLRLGKGSIVETGCPYTSDVPLRANGLLIGWTEFEVIGNRLAVRITELA
;
A
#
# COMPACT_ATOMS: atom_id res chain seq x y z
N MET A 1 -20.83 -13.75 16.32
CA MET A 1 -20.28 -13.26 16.17
C MET A 1 -20.12 -12.76 15.96
N ASP A 2 -20.25 -13.36 15.75
CA ASP A 2 -19.67 -12.80 15.44
C ASP A 2 -19.60 -12.45 15.08
N ALA A 3 -19.76 -12.78 14.71
CA ALA A 3 -19.15 -12.36 14.38
C ALA A 3 -19.10 -12.15 14.05
N ALA A 4 -19.20 -12.63 13.87
CA ALA A 4 -18.65 -12.33 13.56
C ALA A 4 -18.77 -12.34 13.10
N VAL A 5 -18.78 -12.86 13.06
CA VAL A 5 -18.42 -12.76 12.65
C VAL A 5 -18.70 -12.79 12.21
N GLN A 6 -18.74 -13.30 11.85
CA GLN A 6 -18.64 -13.27 11.37
C GLN A 6 -18.51 -13.31 10.77
N PRO A 7 -18.66 -13.79 10.63
CA PRO A 7 -18.32 -13.87 10.15
C PRO A 7 -18.55 -13.82 9.59
N ALA A 8 -18.41 -14.36 9.14
CA ALA A 8 -18.37 -14.37 8.63
C ALA A 8 -18.96 -14.34 8.15
N LYS A 9 -19.16 -14.65 7.98
CA LYS A 9 -19.60 -14.65 7.66
C LYS A 9 -19.70 -14.59 7.02
N GLU A 10 -19.62 -15.11 6.73
CA GLU A 10 -19.69 -15.11 6.16
C GLU A 10 -19.71 -15.11 5.33
N THR A 11 -19.37 -15.65 5.21
CA THR A 11 -19.46 -15.63 4.29
C THR A 11 -20.13 -15.59 3.37
N GLN A 12 -20.31 -16.04 3.18
CA GLN A 12 -21.27 -15.89 2.20
C GLN A 12 -21.01 -14.71 1.37
N PRO A 13 -20.46 -14.86 0.30
CA PRO A 13 -20.03 -13.74 -0.50
C PRO A 13 -21.11 -13.15 -1.34
N VAL A 14 -22.18 -13.76 -1.33
CA VAL A 14 -23.18 -13.39 -2.24
C VAL A 14 -23.74 -12.03 -2.08
N GLN A 15 -23.51 -11.47 -0.96
CA GLN A 15 -24.13 -10.21 -0.70
C GLN A 15 -23.69 -9.14 -1.62
N ALA A 16 -22.54 -9.28 -2.20
CA ALA A 16 -22.08 -8.28 -3.11
C ALA A 16 -22.94 -8.20 -4.35
N GLU A 17 -23.75 -9.17 -4.53
CA GLU A 17 -24.54 -9.24 -5.73
C GLU A 17 -25.88 -8.55 -5.65
N GLN A 18 -26.17 -7.93 -4.57
CA GLN A 18 -27.47 -7.29 -4.42
C GLN A 18 -27.61 -6.15 -5.39
N PRO A 19 -28.66 -6.13 -6.18
CA PRO A 19 -28.85 -5.05 -7.13
C PRO A 19 -29.04 -3.72 -6.42
N GLY A 20 -28.47 -2.68 -6.97
CA GLY A 20 -28.63 -1.37 -6.44
C GLY A 20 -27.72 -1.02 -5.28
N LYS A 21 -26.92 -1.99 -4.81
CA LYS A 21 -25.98 -1.72 -3.75
C LYS A 21 -24.63 -1.39 -4.32
N ASP A 22 -24.13 -0.21 -3.95
CA ASP A 22 -22.81 0.22 -4.32
C ASP A 22 -21.81 -0.50 -3.42
N PRO A 23 -20.76 -1.15 -3.96
CA PRO A 23 -19.75 -1.76 -3.12
C PRO A 23 -19.14 -0.78 -2.12
N THR A 24 -19.05 0.48 -2.48
CA THR A 24 -18.52 1.48 -1.56
C THR A 24 -19.40 1.61 -0.33
N GLU A 25 -20.71 1.50 -0.48
CA GLU A 25 -21.60 1.58 0.66
C GLU A 25 -21.47 0.37 1.56
N GLN A 26 -21.23 -0.80 0.99
CA GLN A 26 -21.15 -2.02 1.76
C GLN A 26 -19.79 -2.18 2.42
N PHE A 27 -18.71 -1.86 1.72
CA PHE A 27 -17.37 -2.22 2.14
C PHE A 27 -16.45 -1.04 2.32
N GLY A 28 -16.93 0.17 2.02
CA GLY A 28 -16.07 1.35 2.06
C GLY A 28 -15.48 1.64 3.42
N TRP A 29 -16.05 1.08 4.47
CA TRP A 29 -15.55 1.29 5.82
C TRP A 29 -14.42 0.33 6.20
N LEU A 30 -14.16 -0.68 5.39
CA LEU A 30 -13.13 -1.66 5.72
C LEU A 30 -11.75 -1.02 5.62
N PRO A 31 -10.90 -1.25 6.62
CA PRO A 31 -9.54 -0.74 6.54
C PRO A 31 -8.76 -1.45 5.44
N CYS A 32 -7.89 -0.70 4.82
CA CYS A 32 -7.07 -1.21 3.74
C CYS A 32 -5.65 -0.73 3.97
N GLN A 33 -4.69 -1.64 3.96
CA GLN A 33 -3.30 -1.28 4.19
C GLN A 33 -2.62 -0.98 2.85
N LEU A 34 -2.15 0.25 2.72
CA LEU A 34 -1.40 0.65 1.54
C LEU A 34 0.07 0.65 1.87
N THR A 35 0.88 0.16 0.94
CA THR A 35 2.32 0.18 1.08
C THR A 35 2.96 0.72 -0.18
N LEU A 36 4.07 1.41 -0.01
CA LEU A 36 4.91 1.89 -1.09
C LEU A 36 6.19 1.09 -1.07
N GLU A 37 6.63 0.66 -2.24
CA GLU A 37 7.78 -0.22 -2.32
C GLU A 37 8.93 0.52 -2.98
N VAL A 38 10.01 0.75 -2.23
CA VAL A 38 11.20 1.39 -2.75
C VAL A 38 12.35 0.42 -2.60
N ALA A 39 12.88 -0.04 -3.71
CA ALA A 39 14.00 -0.98 -3.68
C ALA A 39 15.30 -0.24 -3.52
N VAL A 40 16.21 -0.85 -2.78
CA VAL A 40 17.57 -0.33 -2.62
C VAL A 40 18.48 -1.21 -3.43
N SER A 41 19.05 -0.65 -4.50
CA SER A 41 19.91 -1.42 -5.37
C SER A 41 21.34 -1.46 -4.82
N ARG A 42 22.04 -2.53 -5.16
CA ARG A 42 23.47 -2.67 -4.82
C ARG A 42 23.76 -2.68 -3.33
N PHE A 43 22.79 -3.06 -2.53
CA PHE A 43 22.98 -3.15 -1.10
C PHE A 43 23.42 -4.57 -0.78
N THR A 44 24.49 -4.70 0.03
CA THR A 44 25.08 -6.01 0.33
C THR A 44 24.85 -6.37 1.79
N VAL A 45 25.10 -7.63 2.12
CA VAL A 45 25.05 -8.07 3.51
C VAL A 45 26.09 -7.32 4.32
N GLY A 46 27.25 -7.04 3.73
CA GLY A 46 28.27 -6.25 4.42
C GLY A 46 27.77 -4.85 4.78
N ASP A 47 27.02 -4.24 3.86
CA ASP A 47 26.42 -2.94 4.15
C ASP A 47 25.41 -3.05 5.29
N LEU A 48 24.62 -4.12 5.27
CA LEU A 48 23.64 -4.33 6.33
C LEU A 48 24.30 -4.43 7.70
N LEU A 49 25.41 -5.15 7.77
CA LEU A 49 26.09 -5.36 9.03
C LEU A 49 26.75 -4.09 9.57
N ARG A 50 26.91 -3.08 8.72
CA ARG A 50 27.50 -1.82 9.13
C ARG A 50 26.47 -0.74 9.44
N LEU A 51 25.18 -1.04 9.34
CA LEU A 51 24.16 -0.05 9.65
C LEU A 51 24.17 0.30 11.12
N GLY A 52 23.96 1.56 11.41
CA GLY A 52 23.85 2.04 12.76
C GLY A 52 22.97 3.29 12.77
N LYS A 53 22.74 3.78 13.95
CA LYS A 53 21.94 4.99 14.09
C LYS A 53 22.61 6.14 13.35
N GLY A 54 21.84 6.80 12.50
CA GLY A 54 22.37 7.91 11.71
C GLY A 54 22.89 7.50 10.35
N SER A 55 22.94 6.19 10.05
CA SER A 55 23.36 5.74 8.73
C SER A 55 22.37 6.23 7.67
N ILE A 56 22.92 6.53 6.50
CA ILE A 56 22.10 6.94 5.36
C ILE A 56 22.16 5.83 4.33
N VAL A 57 20.99 5.37 3.90
CA VAL A 57 20.90 4.34 2.88
C VAL A 57 20.35 5.00 1.62
N GLU A 58 21.17 5.01 0.59
CA GLU A 58 20.75 5.57 -0.70
C GLU A 58 20.00 4.50 -1.47
N THR A 59 18.83 4.86 -1.93
CA THR A 59 17.99 3.87 -2.63
C THR A 59 18.34 3.74 -4.09
N GLY A 60 18.96 4.77 -4.67
CA GLY A 60 19.19 4.80 -6.09
C GLY A 60 17.94 5.12 -6.89
N CYS A 61 16.84 5.37 -6.21
CA CYS A 61 15.56 5.64 -6.85
C CYS A 61 15.36 7.15 -6.92
N PRO A 62 15.34 7.75 -8.12
CA PRO A 62 15.05 9.18 -8.20
C PRO A 62 13.70 9.49 -7.60
N TYR A 63 13.57 10.63 -6.97
CA TYR A 63 12.29 10.97 -6.34
C TYR A 63 11.16 11.14 -7.35
N THR A 64 11.52 11.27 -8.63
CA THR A 64 10.53 11.37 -9.71
C THR A 64 10.19 10.01 -10.32
N SER A 65 10.80 8.93 -9.84
CA SER A 65 10.51 7.60 -10.38
C SER A 65 9.15 7.11 -9.92
N ASP A 66 8.58 6.23 -10.74
CA ASP A 66 7.34 5.58 -10.38
C ASP A 66 7.59 4.57 -9.28
N VAL A 67 6.84 4.71 -8.20
CA VAL A 67 6.95 3.84 -7.04
C VAL A 67 5.69 2.99 -6.97
N PRO A 68 5.85 1.65 -6.96
CA PRO A 68 4.66 0.78 -6.90
C PRO A 68 3.88 1.00 -5.61
N LEU A 69 2.57 1.03 -5.75
CA LEU A 69 1.64 1.13 -4.65
C LEU A 69 0.87 -0.16 -4.54
N ARG A 70 0.87 -0.76 -3.37
CA ARG A 70 0.16 -2.02 -3.15
C ARG A 70 -0.90 -1.85 -2.08
N ALA A 71 -2.03 -2.51 -2.30
CA ALA A 71 -3.12 -2.57 -1.32
C ALA A 71 -3.18 -4.00 -0.84
N ASN A 72 -2.91 -4.22 0.45
CA ASN A 72 -2.88 -5.55 1.04
C ASN A 72 -2.01 -6.51 0.22
N GLY A 73 -0.90 -6.00 -0.28
CA GLY A 73 0.05 -6.80 -1.06
C GLY A 73 -0.23 -6.87 -2.55
N LEU A 74 -1.36 -6.37 -2.99
CA LEU A 74 -1.72 -6.43 -4.41
C LEU A 74 -1.36 -5.12 -5.09
N LEU A 75 -0.67 -5.22 -6.21
CA LEU A 75 -0.27 -4.02 -6.96
C LEU A 75 -1.49 -3.32 -7.51
N ILE A 76 -1.64 -2.05 -7.19
CA ILE A 76 -2.79 -1.28 -7.68
C ILE A 76 -2.38 -0.11 -8.57
N GLY A 77 -1.11 0.28 -8.56
CA GLY A 77 -0.70 1.34 -9.46
C GLY A 77 0.70 1.83 -9.16
N TRP A 78 1.03 2.95 -9.76
CA TRP A 78 2.33 3.59 -9.60
C TRP A 78 2.13 5.02 -9.14
N THR A 79 3.13 5.53 -8.43
CA THR A 79 3.03 6.84 -7.79
C THR A 79 4.34 7.58 -7.89
N GLU A 80 4.27 8.89 -7.66
CA GLU A 80 5.43 9.74 -7.44
C GLU A 80 5.35 10.32 -6.05
N PHE A 81 6.50 10.52 -5.41
CA PHE A 81 6.54 11.18 -4.12
C PHE A 81 6.27 12.67 -4.26
N GLU A 82 5.62 13.21 -3.27
CA GLU A 82 5.28 14.61 -3.20
C GLU A 82 5.32 15.04 -1.74
N VAL A 83 5.63 16.30 -1.47
CA VAL A 83 5.64 16.80 -0.11
C VAL A 83 4.51 17.80 0.05
N ILE A 84 3.66 17.56 1.05
CA ILE A 84 2.58 18.48 1.38
C ILE A 84 2.80 18.94 2.81
N GLY A 85 3.11 20.24 2.95
CA GLY A 85 3.51 20.76 4.24
C GLY A 85 4.79 20.09 4.69
N ASN A 86 4.74 19.41 5.84
CA ASN A 86 5.89 18.64 6.33
C ASN A 86 5.65 17.15 6.24
N ARG A 87 4.70 16.70 5.41
CA ARG A 87 4.34 15.30 5.29
C ARG A 87 4.67 14.79 3.92
N LEU A 88 5.08 13.55 3.89
CA LEU A 88 5.31 12.85 2.64
C LEU A 88 3.99 12.36 2.10
N ALA A 89 3.74 12.63 0.83
CA ALA A 89 2.54 12.19 0.14
C ALA A 89 2.93 11.53 -1.16
N VAL A 90 1.99 10.92 -1.84
CA VAL A 90 2.23 10.36 -3.15
C VAL A 90 1.09 10.76 -4.07
N ARG A 91 1.45 10.95 -5.33
CA ARG A 91 0.49 11.22 -6.39
C ARG A 91 0.37 9.99 -7.26
N ILE A 92 -0.85 9.55 -7.52
CA ILE A 92 -1.07 8.41 -8.42
C ILE A 92 -0.75 8.85 -9.83
N THR A 93 0.16 8.15 -10.49
CA THR A 93 0.51 8.46 -11.87
C THR A 93 -0.16 7.50 -12.84
N GLU A 94 -0.41 6.28 -12.41
CA GLU A 94 -1.03 5.28 -13.28
C GLU A 94 -1.65 4.19 -12.43
N LEU A 95 -2.77 3.66 -12.86
CA LEU A 95 -3.39 2.51 -12.20
C LEU A 95 -3.06 1.25 -12.97
N ALA A 96 -2.87 0.17 -12.22
CA ALA A 96 -2.55 -1.12 -12.81
C ALA A 96 -3.76 -1.73 -13.54
#